data_1ab317133ec6553e444045ea3053bdf1
#
_entry.id   1ab317133ec6553e444045ea3053bdf1
#
_cell.length_a   1.000
_cell.length_b   1.000
_cell.length_c   1.000
_cell.angle_alpha   90.00
_cell.angle_beta   90.00
_cell.angle_gamma   90.00
#
_symmetry.space_group_name_H-M   'P 1'
#
loop_
_entity.id
_entity.type
_entity.pdbx_description
1 polymer ?
#
loop_
_entity_poly.entity_id
_entity_poly.type
_entity_poly.pdbx_seq_one_letter_code
_entity_poly.pdbx_strand_id
1 'polypeptide(L)'
;MSLYQFYEAQRALLNPLAEFSSASSKLYSHPLSPFTHTPMAPRVSAGLNLMHRLSKAYEKPEFNIHTVKVDDVDVAVQQQVTIEKPFCRLLRFKRFTDDLPMLKTMKDQPKVLVVAPLSGHHSTLLRETVRELLQHHKVYITDWTDARMVPAEMGPFHLDDYVDYIQEFIRHIGPDVNVISVCQPTVPVLAAISLMASR
;
A
#
# COMPACT_ATOMS: atom_id res chain seq x y z
N MET A 1 -21.49 0.04 -22.35
CA MET A 1 -20.19 0.50 -21.85
C MET A 1 -20.43 1.32 -20.60
N SER A 2 -19.83 0.94 -19.48
CA SER A 2 -19.91 1.77 -18.27
C SER A 2 -19.06 3.03 -18.45
N LEU A 3 -19.40 4.11 -17.75
CA LEU A 3 -18.62 5.36 -17.76
C LEU A 3 -17.14 5.10 -17.43
N TYR A 4 -16.90 4.10 -16.60
CA TYR A 4 -15.56 3.64 -16.20
C TYR A 4 -14.78 2.99 -17.37
N GLN A 5 -15.43 2.11 -18.16
CA GLN A 5 -14.78 1.50 -19.33
C GLN A 5 -14.39 2.55 -20.37
N PHE A 6 -15.22 3.60 -20.54
CA PHE A 6 -14.90 4.71 -21.42
C PHE A 6 -13.69 5.50 -20.90
N TYR A 7 -13.63 5.76 -19.58
CA TYR A 7 -12.50 6.44 -18.95
C TYR A 7 -11.20 5.63 -19.08
N GLU A 8 -11.23 4.31 -18.84
CA GLU A 8 -10.07 3.44 -18.99
C GLU A 8 -9.58 3.36 -20.44
N ALA A 9 -10.50 3.29 -21.41
CA ALA A 9 -10.15 3.31 -22.83
C ALA A 9 -9.48 4.64 -23.22
N GLN A 10 -10.01 5.77 -22.74
CA GLN A 10 -9.39 7.08 -22.92
C GLN A 10 -7.99 7.14 -22.32
N ARG A 11 -7.81 6.59 -21.12
CA ARG A 11 -6.53 6.56 -20.42
C ARG A 11 -5.50 5.69 -21.15
N ALA A 12 -5.91 4.53 -21.65
CA ALA A 12 -5.05 3.63 -22.43
C ALA A 12 -4.54 4.32 -23.72
N LEU A 13 -5.38 5.13 -24.38
CA LEU A 13 -4.99 5.91 -25.53
C LEU A 13 -4.00 7.04 -25.19
N LEU A 14 -4.00 7.53 -23.95
CA LEU A 14 -3.11 8.60 -23.49
C LEU A 14 -1.74 8.09 -23.00
N ASN A 15 -1.59 6.78 -22.78
CA ASN A 15 -0.31 6.21 -22.31
C ASN A 15 0.89 6.51 -23.24
N PRO A 16 0.80 6.34 -24.57
CA PRO A 16 1.89 6.70 -25.48
C PRO A 16 2.22 8.19 -25.43
N LEU A 17 1.19 9.04 -25.22
CA LEU A 17 1.35 10.47 -25.07
C LEU A 17 2.08 10.84 -23.77
N ALA A 18 1.86 10.06 -22.71
CA ALA A 18 2.54 10.24 -21.44
C ALA A 18 4.04 9.99 -21.54
N GLU A 19 4.44 8.89 -22.22
CA GLU A 19 5.84 8.57 -22.44
C GLU A 19 6.52 9.62 -23.34
N PHE A 20 5.86 10.02 -24.43
CA PHE A 20 6.32 11.08 -25.30
C PHE A 20 6.48 12.40 -24.55
N SER A 21 5.52 12.76 -23.70
CA SER A 21 5.55 13.98 -22.89
C SER A 21 6.73 13.95 -21.88
N SER A 22 7.01 12.79 -21.30
CA SER A 22 8.16 12.62 -20.40
C SER A 22 9.49 12.79 -21.11
N ALA A 23 9.65 12.14 -22.27
CA ALA A 23 10.85 12.25 -23.08
C ALA A 23 11.07 13.70 -23.57
N SER A 24 10.00 14.34 -24.06
CA SER A 24 10.05 15.73 -24.54
C SER A 24 10.33 16.71 -23.41
N SER A 25 9.78 16.51 -22.21
CA SER A 25 10.06 17.34 -21.04
C SER A 25 11.56 17.38 -20.69
N LYS A 26 12.23 16.22 -20.82
CA LYS A 26 13.68 16.12 -20.60
C LYS A 26 14.49 16.95 -21.59
N LEU A 27 14.03 17.07 -22.86
CA LEU A 27 14.68 17.91 -23.86
C LEU A 27 14.66 19.40 -23.48
N TYR A 28 13.59 19.86 -22.83
CA TYR A 28 13.45 21.27 -22.39
C TYR A 28 14.08 21.54 -21.00
N SER A 29 14.43 20.52 -20.25
CA SER A 29 15.02 20.65 -18.89
C SER A 29 16.48 20.24 -18.80
N HIS A 30 17.02 19.54 -19.80
CA HIS A 30 18.40 19.05 -19.77
C HIS A 30 19.41 20.19 -20.02
N PRO A 31 20.45 20.39 -19.16
CA PRO A 31 21.39 21.49 -19.27
C PRO A 31 22.12 21.59 -20.62
N LEU A 32 22.34 20.47 -21.29
CA LEU A 32 23.02 20.39 -22.60
C LEU A 32 22.08 20.53 -23.79
N SER A 33 20.79 20.73 -23.56
CA SER A 33 19.81 20.87 -24.65
C SER A 33 19.77 22.32 -25.16
N PRO A 34 19.82 22.56 -26.48
CA PRO A 34 19.71 23.90 -27.04
C PRO A 34 18.33 24.54 -26.76
N PHE A 35 17.32 23.72 -26.46
CA PHE A 35 15.97 24.20 -26.16
C PHE A 35 15.81 24.78 -24.76
N THR A 36 16.71 24.45 -23.82
CA THR A 36 16.65 24.90 -22.42
C THR A 36 16.79 26.42 -22.27
N HIS A 37 17.49 27.06 -23.20
CA HIS A 37 17.76 28.51 -23.16
C HIS A 37 16.65 29.35 -23.77
N THR A 38 15.54 28.75 -24.20
CA THR A 38 14.39 29.52 -24.71
C THR A 38 13.55 30.05 -23.54
N PRO A 39 13.01 31.29 -23.64
CA PRO A 39 12.19 31.88 -22.56
C PRO A 39 10.96 31.07 -22.18
N MET A 40 10.48 30.21 -23.09
CA MET A 40 9.30 29.35 -22.89
C MET A 40 9.66 27.95 -22.35
N ALA A 41 10.93 27.56 -22.34
CA ALA A 41 11.36 26.21 -21.96
C ALA A 41 10.81 25.75 -20.58
N PRO A 42 10.86 26.54 -19.50
CA PRO A 42 10.34 26.11 -18.20
C PRO A 42 8.83 25.84 -18.23
N ARG A 43 8.06 26.66 -18.97
CA ARG A 43 6.60 26.49 -19.08
C ARG A 43 6.22 25.26 -19.91
N VAL A 44 6.92 25.05 -21.02
CA VAL A 44 6.72 23.87 -21.88
C VAL A 44 7.09 22.59 -21.10
N SER A 45 8.23 22.57 -20.43
CA SER A 45 8.66 21.45 -19.59
C SER A 45 7.65 21.17 -18.47
N ALA A 46 7.16 22.20 -17.78
CA ALA A 46 6.14 22.06 -16.74
C ALA A 46 4.81 21.51 -17.28
N GLY A 47 4.35 21.99 -18.43
CA GLY A 47 3.14 21.51 -19.09
C GLY A 47 3.25 20.02 -19.50
N LEU A 48 4.37 19.64 -20.11
CA LEU A 48 4.64 18.26 -20.49
C LEU A 48 4.76 17.32 -19.25
N ASN A 49 5.40 17.79 -18.18
CA ASN A 49 5.45 17.06 -16.92
C ASN A 49 4.07 16.87 -16.29
N LEU A 50 3.23 17.88 -16.36
CA LEU A 50 1.83 17.80 -15.89
C LEU A 50 1.04 16.77 -16.70
N MET A 51 1.13 16.80 -18.02
CA MET A 51 0.49 15.79 -18.90
C MET A 51 0.98 14.39 -18.58
N HIS A 52 2.29 14.19 -18.40
CA HIS A 52 2.86 12.91 -18.02
C HIS A 52 2.28 12.42 -16.67
N ARG A 53 2.21 13.27 -15.66
CA ARG A 53 1.67 12.92 -14.34
C ARG A 53 0.18 12.56 -14.37
N LEU A 54 -0.60 13.25 -15.18
CA LEU A 54 -2.05 13.02 -15.30
C LEU A 54 -2.39 11.73 -16.07
N SER A 55 -1.53 11.35 -17.01
CA SER A 55 -1.74 10.15 -17.86
C SER A 55 -1.03 8.90 -17.37
N LYS A 56 0.01 9.05 -16.51
CA LYS A 56 0.77 7.90 -16.00
C LYS A 56 -0.05 7.04 -15.04
N ALA A 57 -0.04 5.72 -15.26
CA ALA A 57 -0.48 4.77 -14.26
C ALA A 57 0.60 4.64 -13.18
N TYR A 58 0.23 4.89 -11.93
CA TYR A 58 1.14 4.69 -10.81
C TYR A 58 1.00 3.26 -10.32
N GLU A 59 2.05 2.49 -10.50
CA GLU A 59 2.15 1.15 -9.94
C GLU A 59 2.25 1.22 -8.41
N LYS A 60 1.78 0.18 -7.76
CA LYS A 60 1.88 0.06 -6.30
C LYS A 60 3.35 -0.11 -5.91
N PRO A 61 3.89 0.77 -5.05
CA PRO A 61 5.25 0.60 -4.55
C PRO A 61 5.36 -0.66 -3.68
N GLU A 62 6.52 -1.28 -3.67
CA GLU A 62 6.83 -2.35 -2.72
C GLU A 62 7.16 -1.78 -1.33
N PHE A 63 6.97 -2.59 -0.29
CA PHE A 63 7.36 -2.20 1.07
C PHE A 63 8.88 -2.07 1.22
N ASN A 64 9.67 -2.93 0.58
CA ASN A 64 11.14 -2.90 0.60
C ASN A 64 11.71 -2.82 2.03
N ILE A 65 11.12 -3.59 2.95
CA ILE A 65 11.61 -3.75 4.33
C ILE A 65 12.33 -5.08 4.39
N HIS A 66 13.66 -5.04 4.24
CA HIS A 66 14.51 -6.25 4.25
C HIS A 66 15.18 -6.48 5.60
N THR A 67 15.40 -5.41 6.35
CA THR A 67 15.98 -5.46 7.68
C THR A 67 15.30 -4.46 8.61
N VAL A 68 15.34 -4.75 9.91
CA VAL A 68 14.91 -3.85 10.98
C VAL A 68 15.82 -4.02 12.19
N LYS A 69 16.03 -2.97 12.96
CA LYS A 69 16.75 -3.05 14.21
C LYS A 69 15.84 -3.57 15.33
N VAL A 70 16.34 -4.56 16.06
CA VAL A 70 15.74 -5.07 17.29
C VAL A 70 16.84 -5.05 18.34
N ASP A 71 16.68 -4.27 19.39
CA ASP A 71 17.72 -4.06 20.42
C ASP A 71 19.10 -3.74 19.80
N ASP A 72 19.11 -2.77 18.84
CA ASP A 72 20.28 -2.33 18.06
C ASP A 72 20.94 -3.37 17.13
N VAL A 73 20.38 -4.56 17.01
CA VAL A 73 20.84 -5.61 16.09
C VAL A 73 20.00 -5.64 14.83
N ASP A 74 20.65 -5.71 13.67
CA ASP A 74 19.96 -5.83 12.39
C ASP A 74 19.39 -7.24 12.21
N VAL A 75 18.07 -7.30 12.07
CA VAL A 75 17.30 -8.56 11.92
C VAL A 75 16.68 -8.59 10.53
N ALA A 76 16.84 -9.69 9.83
CA ALA A 76 16.25 -9.89 8.50
C ALA A 76 14.72 -9.94 8.59
N VAL A 77 14.05 -9.32 7.60
CA VAL A 77 12.59 -9.26 7.49
C VAL A 77 12.14 -9.84 6.16
N GLN A 78 11.14 -10.70 6.21
CA GLN A 78 10.47 -11.24 5.03
C GLN A 78 8.97 -10.92 5.08
N GLN A 79 8.46 -10.34 4.01
CA GLN A 79 7.03 -10.14 3.80
C GLN A 79 6.38 -11.46 3.35
N GLN A 80 5.28 -11.84 3.97
CA GLN A 80 4.50 -13.04 3.66
C GLN A 80 3.02 -12.69 3.55
N VAL A 81 2.32 -13.25 2.57
CA VAL A 81 0.86 -13.21 2.51
C VAL A 81 0.34 -14.34 3.41
N THR A 82 -0.48 -14.00 4.40
CA THR A 82 -1.06 -14.97 5.34
C THR A 82 -2.52 -15.28 5.04
N ILE A 83 -3.25 -14.32 4.49
CA ILE A 83 -4.59 -14.50 3.92
C ILE A 83 -4.63 -13.76 2.59
N GLU A 84 -5.27 -14.37 1.61
CA GLU A 84 -5.56 -13.76 0.31
C GLU A 84 -7.07 -13.79 0.05
N LYS A 85 -7.64 -12.61 -0.18
CA LYS A 85 -9.06 -12.41 -0.51
C LYS A 85 -9.14 -11.53 -1.76
N PRO A 86 -10.26 -11.53 -2.49
CA PRO A 86 -10.39 -10.78 -3.73
C PRO A 86 -10.02 -9.29 -3.60
N PHE A 87 -10.46 -8.66 -2.52
CA PHE A 87 -10.28 -7.22 -2.32
C PHE A 87 -9.12 -6.84 -1.40
N CYS A 88 -8.56 -7.80 -0.64
CA CYS A 88 -7.51 -7.51 0.34
C CYS A 88 -6.64 -8.73 0.64
N ARG A 89 -5.35 -8.51 0.78
CA ARG A 89 -4.42 -9.49 1.34
C ARG A 89 -4.05 -9.08 2.76
N LEU A 90 -3.88 -10.06 3.64
CA LEU A 90 -3.26 -9.84 4.94
C LEU A 90 -1.78 -10.17 4.82
N LEU A 91 -0.94 -9.17 4.96
CA LEU A 91 0.51 -9.31 4.94
C LEU A 91 1.04 -9.43 6.36
N ARG A 92 2.03 -10.29 6.54
CA ARG A 92 2.83 -10.42 7.76
C ARG A 92 4.28 -10.12 7.45
N PHE A 93 4.93 -9.33 8.28
CA PHE A 93 6.39 -9.13 8.24
C PHE A 93 7.04 -10.03 9.29
N LYS A 94 7.64 -11.11 8.84
CA LYS A 94 8.31 -12.08 9.70
C LYS A 94 9.77 -11.72 9.81
N ARG A 95 10.28 -11.66 11.05
CA ARG A 95 11.68 -11.40 11.36
C ARG A 95 12.40 -12.72 11.59
N PHE A 96 13.66 -12.78 11.20
CA PHE A 96 14.51 -13.95 11.30
C PHE A 96 15.85 -13.58 11.94
N THR A 97 16.28 -14.39 12.90
CA THR A 97 17.58 -14.27 13.55
C THR A 97 18.08 -15.65 13.95
N ASP A 98 19.39 -15.83 13.94
CA ASP A 98 20.06 -17.04 14.45
C ASP A 98 20.36 -16.94 15.96
N ASP A 99 20.17 -15.76 16.55
CA ASP A 99 20.31 -15.51 17.99
C ASP A 99 19.10 -16.08 18.75
N LEU A 100 19.33 -17.13 19.52
CA LEU A 100 18.29 -17.85 20.28
C LEU A 100 17.64 -16.99 21.38
N PRO A 101 18.37 -16.22 22.22
CA PRO A 101 17.80 -15.26 23.15
C PRO A 101 16.89 -14.26 22.47
N MET A 102 17.35 -13.60 21.40
CA MET A 102 16.57 -12.64 20.64
C MET A 102 15.33 -13.27 20.01
N LEU A 103 15.45 -14.49 19.47
CA LEU A 103 14.30 -15.22 18.92
C LEU A 103 13.22 -15.44 19.97
N LYS A 104 13.59 -15.75 21.22
CA LYS A 104 12.65 -15.91 22.34
C LYS A 104 11.96 -14.58 22.64
N THR A 105 12.71 -13.51 22.80
CA THR A 105 12.15 -12.15 23.01
C THR A 105 11.16 -11.77 21.91
N MET A 106 11.53 -11.96 20.63
CA MET A 106 10.64 -11.66 19.50
C MET A 106 9.37 -12.54 19.47
N LYS A 107 9.43 -13.78 19.99
CA LYS A 107 8.25 -14.65 20.10
C LYS A 107 7.24 -14.15 21.14
N ASP A 108 7.70 -13.49 22.18
CA ASP A 108 6.84 -13.00 23.27
C ASP A 108 6.29 -11.60 22.99
N GLN A 109 6.81 -10.90 21.97
CA GLN A 109 6.34 -9.58 21.57
C GLN A 109 4.87 -9.57 21.13
N PRO A 110 4.13 -8.48 21.44
CA PRO A 110 2.72 -8.35 21.10
C PRO A 110 2.48 -8.35 19.58
N LYS A 111 1.28 -8.75 19.18
CA LYS A 111 0.82 -8.75 17.80
C LYS A 111 0.14 -7.42 17.50
N VAL A 112 0.39 -6.85 16.33
CA VAL A 112 -0.27 -5.63 15.86
C VAL A 112 -0.82 -5.86 14.46
N LEU A 113 -2.10 -5.56 14.27
CA LEU A 113 -2.75 -5.45 12.98
C LEU A 113 -2.87 -3.97 12.62
N VAL A 114 -2.19 -3.55 11.56
CA VAL A 114 -2.32 -2.23 10.97
C VAL A 114 -3.36 -2.30 9.86
N VAL A 115 -4.46 -1.57 10.00
CA VAL A 115 -5.49 -1.48 8.97
C VAL A 115 -5.25 -0.22 8.15
N ALA A 116 -4.75 -0.42 6.94
CA ALA A 116 -4.44 0.65 6.00
C ALA A 116 -5.72 1.22 5.35
N PRO A 117 -5.73 2.48 4.90
CA PRO A 117 -6.83 3.04 4.13
C PRO A 117 -7.16 2.22 2.89
N LEU A 118 -8.45 2.04 2.63
CA LEU A 118 -8.95 1.33 1.44
C LEU A 118 -8.74 2.17 0.17
N SER A 119 -8.92 3.47 0.25
CA SER A 119 -8.92 4.37 -0.90
C SER A 119 -7.90 5.50 -0.77
N GLY A 120 -7.47 5.99 -1.93
CA GLY A 120 -6.59 7.15 -2.04
C GLY A 120 -5.10 6.85 -1.99
N HIS A 121 -4.70 5.75 -1.33
CA HIS A 121 -3.30 5.37 -1.18
C HIS A 121 -3.11 3.86 -1.11
N HIS A 122 -1.92 3.38 -1.46
CA HIS A 122 -1.51 2.01 -1.20
C HIS A 122 -1.08 1.83 0.27
N SER A 123 -1.17 0.62 0.79
CA SER A 123 -0.74 0.26 2.16
C SER A 123 0.74 0.61 2.43
N THR A 124 1.56 0.69 1.40
CA THR A 124 2.97 1.12 1.46
C THR A 124 3.18 2.56 1.92
N LEU A 125 2.12 3.39 1.96
CA LEU A 125 2.16 4.69 2.64
C LEU A 125 2.56 4.54 4.12
N LEU A 126 2.21 3.42 4.75
CA LEU A 126 2.50 3.12 6.15
C LEU A 126 3.82 2.35 6.33
N ARG A 127 4.72 2.36 5.34
CA ARG A 127 6.01 1.66 5.39
C ARG A 127 6.82 1.99 6.64
N GLU A 128 6.97 3.27 6.95
CA GLU A 128 7.76 3.71 8.10
C GLU A 128 7.08 3.33 9.42
N THR A 129 5.75 3.42 9.49
CA THR A 129 4.98 2.93 10.64
C THR A 129 5.20 1.42 10.86
N VAL A 130 5.15 0.63 9.78
CA VAL A 130 5.44 -0.82 9.86
C VAL A 130 6.86 -1.07 10.31
N ARG A 131 7.84 -0.33 9.78
CA ARG A 131 9.26 -0.46 10.16
C ARG A 131 9.48 -0.16 11.64
N GLU A 132 8.86 0.90 12.15
CA GLU A 132 8.95 1.29 13.56
C GLU A 132 8.31 0.24 14.47
N LEU A 133 7.11 -0.21 14.14
CA LEU A 133 6.44 -1.26 14.91
C LEU A 133 7.21 -2.58 14.92
N LEU A 134 7.92 -2.91 13.85
CA LEU A 134 8.69 -4.15 13.75
C LEU A 134 9.85 -4.25 14.74
N GLN A 135 10.30 -3.16 15.34
CA GLN A 135 11.33 -3.21 16.37
C GLN A 135 10.85 -3.98 17.62
N HIS A 136 9.56 -3.83 17.98
CA HIS A 136 9.02 -4.36 19.23
C HIS A 136 7.74 -5.18 19.07
N HIS A 137 7.24 -5.41 17.85
CA HIS A 137 5.95 -6.05 17.60
C HIS A 137 6.01 -7.07 16.45
N LYS A 138 5.11 -8.04 16.47
CA LYS A 138 4.77 -8.86 15.30
C LYS A 138 3.74 -8.10 14.48
N VAL A 139 4.11 -7.66 13.29
CA VAL A 139 3.29 -6.74 12.50
C VAL A 139 2.59 -7.46 11.36
N TYR A 140 1.29 -7.21 11.27
CA TYR A 140 0.41 -7.54 10.15
C TYR A 140 -0.16 -6.25 9.57
N ILE A 141 -0.44 -6.22 8.27
CA ILE A 141 -1.06 -5.08 7.61
C ILE A 141 -2.05 -5.53 6.54
N THR A 142 -3.17 -4.83 6.44
CA THR A 142 -4.09 -5.00 5.32
C THR A 142 -3.52 -4.37 4.06
N ASP A 143 -3.56 -5.13 2.98
CA ASP A 143 -3.04 -4.73 1.68
C ASP A 143 -4.15 -4.80 0.64
N TRP A 144 -4.85 -3.68 0.46
CA TRP A 144 -6.00 -3.58 -0.42
C TRP A 144 -5.60 -3.72 -1.89
N THR A 145 -6.33 -4.55 -2.61
CA THR A 145 -6.22 -4.70 -4.05
C THR A 145 -6.84 -3.49 -4.73
N ASP A 146 -6.21 -2.99 -5.79
CA ASP A 146 -6.84 -1.98 -6.64
C ASP A 146 -8.16 -2.56 -7.20
N ALA A 147 -9.28 -1.89 -6.94
CA ALA A 147 -10.60 -2.37 -7.35
C ALA A 147 -10.71 -2.60 -8.86
N ARG A 148 -9.88 -1.93 -9.68
CA ARG A 148 -9.80 -2.16 -11.12
C ARG A 148 -9.27 -3.54 -11.49
N MET A 149 -8.49 -4.15 -10.60
CA MET A 149 -7.88 -5.46 -10.80
C MET A 149 -8.74 -6.60 -10.26
N VAL A 150 -9.83 -6.29 -9.55
CA VAL A 150 -10.74 -7.30 -9.02
C VAL A 150 -11.76 -7.67 -10.11
N PRO A 151 -11.85 -8.96 -10.48
CA PRO A 151 -12.82 -9.42 -11.47
C PRO A 151 -14.26 -9.10 -11.04
N ALA A 152 -15.10 -8.69 -12.01
CA ALA A 152 -16.49 -8.29 -11.72
C ALA A 152 -17.35 -9.45 -11.17
N GLU A 153 -16.98 -10.69 -11.47
CA GLU A 153 -17.63 -11.89 -10.94
C GLU A 153 -17.43 -12.09 -9.43
N MET A 154 -16.48 -11.40 -8.81
CA MET A 154 -16.27 -11.39 -7.35
C MET A 154 -17.36 -10.59 -6.62
N GLY A 155 -18.23 -9.91 -7.37
CA GLY A 155 -19.34 -9.11 -6.82
C GLY A 155 -18.92 -7.78 -6.24
N PRO A 156 -19.86 -7.05 -5.65
CA PRO A 156 -19.59 -5.78 -4.99
C PRO A 156 -18.88 -5.97 -3.66
N PHE A 157 -18.23 -4.91 -3.19
CA PHE A 157 -17.61 -4.83 -1.87
C PHE A 157 -18.22 -3.67 -1.08
N HIS A 158 -18.94 -4.00 -0.03
CA HIS A 158 -19.66 -3.04 0.81
C HIS A 158 -19.02 -2.89 2.19
N LEU A 159 -19.60 -2.05 3.03
CA LEU A 159 -19.12 -1.84 4.40
C LEU A 159 -19.18 -3.12 5.23
N ASP A 160 -20.22 -3.93 5.06
CA ASP A 160 -20.38 -5.19 5.78
C ASP A 160 -19.26 -6.18 5.42
N ASP A 161 -18.90 -6.27 4.13
CA ASP A 161 -17.78 -7.09 3.67
C ASP A 161 -16.45 -6.61 4.28
N TYR A 162 -16.29 -5.30 4.41
CA TYR A 162 -15.11 -4.73 5.06
C TYR A 162 -15.05 -5.14 6.53
N VAL A 163 -16.16 -5.02 7.25
CA VAL A 163 -16.27 -5.42 8.66
C VAL A 163 -15.95 -6.90 8.81
N ASP A 164 -16.50 -7.75 7.95
CA ASP A 164 -16.26 -9.20 7.97
C ASP A 164 -14.77 -9.53 7.69
N TYR A 165 -14.13 -8.86 6.76
CA TYR A 165 -12.69 -9.02 6.50
C TYR A 165 -11.86 -8.69 7.74
N ILE A 166 -12.17 -7.58 8.41
CA ILE A 166 -11.45 -7.20 9.63
C ILE A 166 -11.66 -8.22 10.75
N GLN A 167 -12.87 -8.70 10.96
CA GLN A 167 -13.14 -9.73 11.96
C GLN A 167 -12.38 -11.03 11.65
N GLU A 168 -12.34 -11.45 10.40
CA GLU A 168 -11.61 -12.63 9.95
C GLU A 168 -10.10 -12.47 10.20
N PHE A 169 -9.53 -11.31 9.87
CA PHE A 169 -8.11 -11.04 10.09
C PHE A 169 -7.76 -11.04 11.58
N ILE A 170 -8.59 -10.44 12.42
CA ILE A 170 -8.42 -10.46 13.88
C ILE A 170 -8.46 -11.90 14.41
N ARG A 171 -9.44 -12.71 14.00
CA ARG A 171 -9.54 -14.12 14.41
C ARG A 171 -8.35 -14.95 13.93
N HIS A 172 -7.86 -14.71 12.71
CA HIS A 172 -6.71 -15.41 12.15
C HIS A 172 -5.40 -15.11 12.91
N ILE A 173 -5.19 -13.84 13.27
CA ILE A 173 -4.01 -13.45 14.04
C ILE A 173 -4.08 -14.03 15.47
N GLY A 174 -5.31 -14.17 15.97
CA GLY A 174 -5.61 -14.80 17.27
C GLY A 174 -5.73 -13.81 18.42
N PRO A 175 -5.88 -14.31 19.65
CA PRO A 175 -6.15 -13.47 20.82
C PRO A 175 -5.01 -12.48 21.07
N ASP A 176 -5.32 -11.43 21.78
CA ASP A 176 -4.39 -10.36 22.22
C ASP A 176 -3.75 -9.57 21.06
N VAL A 177 -4.44 -9.48 19.91
CA VAL A 177 -4.00 -8.61 18.82
C VAL A 177 -4.40 -7.17 19.10
N ASN A 178 -3.42 -6.26 19.02
CA ASN A 178 -3.66 -4.83 19.04
C ASN A 178 -4.01 -4.37 17.62
N VAL A 179 -5.02 -3.51 17.47
CA VAL A 179 -5.44 -3.03 16.15
C VAL A 179 -5.19 -1.53 16.05
N ILE A 180 -4.45 -1.14 15.01
CA ILE A 180 -4.21 0.25 14.65
C ILE A 180 -4.93 0.52 13.34
N SER A 181 -5.88 1.42 13.32
CA SER A 181 -6.56 1.87 12.11
C SER A 181 -6.15 3.29 11.75
N VAL A 182 -5.85 3.52 10.48
CA VAL A 182 -5.34 4.81 10.02
C VAL A 182 -6.36 5.49 9.10
N CYS A 183 -6.96 6.59 9.56
CA CYS A 183 -7.92 7.40 8.83
C CYS A 183 -9.27 6.67 8.58
N GLN A 184 -9.68 6.46 7.34
CA GLN A 184 -10.95 5.87 6.92
C GLN A 184 -11.29 4.51 7.58
N PRO A 185 -10.36 3.55 7.73
CA PRO A 185 -10.64 2.26 8.36
C PRO A 185 -11.14 2.31 9.80
N THR A 186 -11.02 3.45 10.47
CA THR A 186 -11.47 3.59 11.87
C THR A 186 -12.93 3.19 12.05
N VAL A 187 -13.78 3.52 11.09
CA VAL A 187 -15.22 3.19 11.14
C VAL A 187 -15.47 1.67 11.05
N PRO A 188 -15.03 0.95 9.99
CA PRO A 188 -15.25 -0.49 9.91
C PRO A 188 -14.51 -1.28 10.99
N VAL A 189 -13.33 -0.82 11.44
CA VAL A 189 -12.60 -1.47 12.55
C VAL A 189 -13.39 -1.35 13.85
N LEU A 190 -13.91 -0.16 14.19
CA LEU A 190 -14.71 0.04 15.37
C LEU A 190 -16.00 -0.82 15.33
N ALA A 191 -16.67 -0.88 14.19
CA ALA A 191 -17.82 -1.73 13.98
C ALA A 191 -17.46 -3.23 14.16
N ALA A 192 -16.37 -3.68 13.56
CA ALA A 192 -15.91 -5.06 13.67
C ALA A 192 -15.62 -5.47 15.11
N ILE A 193 -14.90 -4.63 15.86
CA ILE A 193 -14.56 -4.90 17.26
C ILE A 193 -15.82 -4.87 18.14
N SER A 194 -16.72 -3.91 17.93
CA SER A 194 -17.98 -3.83 18.67
C SER A 194 -18.84 -5.07 18.49
N LEU A 195 -18.97 -5.56 17.26
CA LEU A 195 -19.70 -6.80 16.95
C LEU A 195 -19.03 -8.03 17.54
N MET A 196 -17.69 -8.09 17.58
CA MET A 196 -16.97 -9.20 18.21
C MET A 196 -17.10 -9.19 19.73
N ALA A 197 -17.17 -8.02 20.35
CA ALA A 197 -17.33 -7.88 21.80
C ALA A 197 -18.75 -8.16 22.28
N SER A 198 -19.74 -8.08 21.39
CA SER A 198 -21.16 -8.33 21.71
C SER A 198 -21.58 -9.81 21.62
N ARG A 199 -20.70 -10.67 21.18
CA ARG A 199 -20.91 -12.14 21.04
C ARG A 199 -20.18 -12.92 22.11
#